data_c61d458a282e563f960b826b8ffab36b
#
_entry.id   c61d458a282e563f960b826b8ffab36b
#
_cell.length_a   1.000
_cell.length_b   1.000
_cell.length_c   1.000
_cell.angle_alpha   90.00
_cell.angle_beta   90.00
_cell.angle_gamma   90.00
#
_symmetry.space_group_name_H-M   'P 1'
#
loop_
_entity.id
_entity.type
_entity.pdbx_description
1 polymer ?
#
loop_
_entity_poly.entity_id
_entity_poly.type
_entity_poly.pdbx_seq_one_letter_code
_entity_poly.pdbx_strand_id
1 'polypeptide(L)'
;AVETDGVNTNLLYRTSEDQEFRKLLTTSFKDSFDPILFSYDNRLLYVASNLSRDKEAIYTFDPEANKLLDLVYENDEVDVGGLMHSKKRKIVTGVHYTTDKTQYHYFDEESRKLREALEAFFPGHEVSVTDMDDEEQRCIVRVWGDRTRGAYYFYDRTSNALKKLADVSPWLKEEDMSPMTPITYRSRDGLTI
;
A
#
# COMPACT_ATOMS: atom_id res chain seq x y z
N ALA A 1 5.58 9.49 16.08
CA ALA A 1 6.42 8.30 16.35
C ALA A 1 5.53 7.17 16.88
N VAL A 2 6.02 5.95 16.74
CA VAL A 2 5.37 4.75 17.30
C VAL A 2 6.35 4.08 18.27
N GLU A 3 5.86 3.66 19.42
CA GLU A 3 6.61 2.96 20.46
C GLU A 3 5.87 1.68 20.86
N THR A 4 6.58 0.58 21.06
CA THR A 4 5.98 -0.67 21.54
C THR A 4 6.75 -1.24 22.74
N ASP A 5 6.01 -1.84 23.69
CA ASP A 5 6.56 -2.62 24.79
C ASP A 5 6.53 -4.15 24.52
N GLY A 6 6.14 -4.53 23.29
CA GLY A 6 5.96 -5.92 22.85
C GLY A 6 4.55 -6.48 23.07
N VAL A 7 3.69 -5.76 23.79
CA VAL A 7 2.28 -6.09 24.01
C VAL A 7 1.37 -4.97 23.54
N ASN A 8 1.73 -3.75 23.88
CA ASN A 8 0.98 -2.55 23.52
C ASN A 8 1.79 -1.68 22.55
N THR A 9 1.09 -0.96 21.70
CA THR A 9 1.66 0.02 20.78
C THR A 9 1.12 1.41 21.12
N ASN A 10 2.01 2.37 21.28
CA ASN A 10 1.69 3.75 21.61
C ASN A 10 1.91 4.63 20.39
N LEU A 11 0.91 5.43 20.01
CA LEU A 11 1.09 6.52 19.07
C LEU A 11 1.54 7.78 19.84
N LEU A 12 2.67 8.32 19.45
CA LEU A 12 3.28 9.50 20.03
C LEU A 12 3.27 10.64 19.02
N TYR A 13 2.96 11.85 19.46
CA TYR A 13 2.90 13.04 18.65
C TYR A 13 3.58 14.24 19.31
N ARG A 14 4.21 15.09 18.50
CA ARG A 14 4.69 16.42 18.88
C ARG A 14 4.45 17.39 17.73
N THR A 15 4.19 18.64 18.03
CA THR A 15 3.88 19.68 17.02
C THR A 15 5.14 20.31 16.42
N SER A 16 6.29 20.20 17.09
CA SER A 16 7.58 20.69 16.60
C SER A 16 8.72 19.83 17.16
N GLU A 17 9.91 19.99 16.59
CA GLU A 17 11.12 19.27 17.04
C GLU A 17 11.55 19.64 18.47
N ASP A 18 11.24 20.85 18.91
CA ASP A 18 11.58 21.37 20.23
C ASP A 18 10.65 20.90 21.34
N GLN A 19 9.58 20.20 21.00
CA GLN A 19 8.60 19.72 21.98
C GLN A 19 8.77 18.26 22.32
N GLU A 20 8.43 17.92 23.56
CA GLU A 20 8.35 16.54 24.02
C GLU A 20 7.18 15.81 23.31
N PHE A 21 7.36 14.53 23.10
CA PHE A 21 6.30 13.68 22.58
C PHE A 21 5.20 13.49 23.62
N ARG A 22 3.96 13.71 23.22
CA ARG A 22 2.78 13.31 24.00
C ARG A 22 2.18 12.02 23.44
N LYS A 23 1.73 11.16 24.31
CA LYS A 23 1.03 9.94 23.94
C LYS A 23 -0.40 10.31 23.54
N LEU A 24 -0.81 9.90 22.36
CA LEU A 24 -2.16 10.09 21.84
C LEU A 24 -3.05 8.89 22.14
N LEU A 25 -2.55 7.70 21.84
CA LEU A 25 -3.32 6.46 21.87
C LEU A 25 -2.42 5.30 22.26
N THR A 26 -3.00 4.30 22.93
CA THR A 26 -2.40 2.99 23.14
C THR A 26 -3.33 1.93 22.59
N THR A 27 -2.83 1.04 21.73
CA THR A 27 -3.54 -0.15 21.25
C THR A 27 -2.95 -1.41 21.86
N SER A 28 -3.76 -2.43 22.03
CA SER A 28 -3.32 -3.77 22.39
C SER A 28 -2.91 -4.55 21.13
N PHE A 29 -2.38 -5.75 21.31
CA PHE A 29 -2.05 -6.63 20.19
C PHE A 29 -3.24 -7.05 19.29
N LYS A 30 -4.49 -6.76 19.73
CA LYS A 30 -5.72 -7.07 18.99
C LYS A 30 -6.16 -5.92 18.08
N ASP A 31 -5.71 -4.73 18.40
CA ASP A 31 -6.15 -3.52 17.72
C ASP A 31 -4.94 -2.87 17.06
N SER A 32 -5.12 -2.39 15.84
CA SER A 32 -4.12 -1.65 15.09
C SER A 32 -4.49 -0.18 14.97
N PHE A 33 -3.50 0.68 14.98
CA PHE A 33 -3.62 2.10 14.66
C PHE A 33 -2.28 2.58 14.13
N ASP A 34 -2.07 2.38 12.83
CA ASP A 34 -0.78 2.58 12.20
C ASP A 34 -0.74 3.88 11.39
N PRO A 35 0.11 4.84 11.79
CA PRO A 35 0.27 6.07 11.04
C PRO A 35 0.99 5.81 9.71
N ILE A 36 0.41 6.30 8.61
CA ILE A 36 0.93 6.07 7.27
C ILE A 36 1.62 7.33 6.73
N LEU A 37 0.89 8.45 6.66
CA LEU A 37 1.31 9.66 5.98
C LEU A 37 0.62 10.88 6.60
N PHE A 38 1.36 11.98 6.80
CA PHE A 38 0.73 13.27 7.04
C PHE A 38 0.09 13.81 5.76
N SER A 39 -1.06 14.47 5.90
CA SER A 39 -1.61 15.31 4.83
C SER A 39 -0.58 16.34 4.40
N TYR A 40 -0.63 16.77 3.14
CA TYR A 40 0.38 17.70 2.61
C TYR A 40 0.37 19.12 3.23
N ASP A 41 -0.67 19.44 3.98
CA ASP A 41 -0.74 20.65 4.83
C ASP A 41 -0.28 20.40 6.27
N ASN A 42 0.18 19.17 6.58
CA ASN A 42 0.64 18.68 7.89
C ASN A 42 -0.40 18.80 9.02
N ARG A 43 -1.69 18.88 8.70
CA ARG A 43 -2.76 19.02 9.70
C ARG A 43 -3.36 17.70 10.14
N LEU A 44 -3.51 16.78 9.21
CA LEU A 44 -4.11 15.47 9.45
C LEU A 44 -3.08 14.37 9.22
N LEU A 45 -3.35 13.22 9.81
CA LEU A 45 -2.60 12.01 9.62
C LEU A 45 -3.51 10.96 8.97
N TYR A 46 -3.07 10.33 7.90
CA TYR A 46 -3.71 9.12 7.40
C TYR A 46 -3.25 7.93 8.24
N VAL A 47 -4.20 7.14 8.67
CA VAL A 47 -3.96 5.98 9.53
C VAL A 47 -4.67 4.74 9.00
N ALA A 48 -4.04 3.58 9.12
CA ALA A 48 -4.73 2.30 9.02
C ALA A 48 -5.18 1.87 10.40
N SER A 49 -6.44 1.46 10.56
CA SER A 49 -6.97 1.07 11.86
C SER A 49 -8.13 0.09 11.75
N ASN A 50 -8.15 -0.86 12.70
CA ASN A 50 -9.28 -1.76 12.93
C ASN A 50 -10.04 -1.44 14.23
N LEU A 51 -9.85 -0.27 14.82
CA LEU A 51 -10.55 0.11 16.04
C LEU A 51 -12.07 0.02 15.86
N SER A 52 -12.72 -0.79 16.73
CA SER A 52 -14.17 -1.05 16.72
C SER A 52 -14.68 -1.76 15.45
N ARG A 53 -13.82 -2.45 14.72
CA ARG A 53 -14.15 -3.22 13.53
C ARG A 53 -13.24 -4.43 13.37
N ASP A 54 -13.60 -5.36 12.46
CA ASP A 54 -12.83 -6.56 12.18
C ASP A 54 -11.62 -6.25 11.26
N LYS A 55 -11.86 -5.59 10.14
CA LYS A 55 -10.83 -5.31 9.13
C LYS A 55 -10.24 -3.93 9.27
N GLU A 56 -8.94 -3.80 8.96
CA GLU A 56 -8.30 -2.49 8.85
C GLU A 56 -8.90 -1.67 7.71
N ALA A 57 -9.09 -0.40 7.97
CA ALA A 57 -9.50 0.60 6.98
C ALA A 57 -8.64 1.85 7.11
N ILE A 58 -8.63 2.67 6.06
CA ILE A 58 -7.88 3.92 6.04
C ILE A 58 -8.79 5.06 6.50
N TYR A 59 -8.30 5.82 7.45
CA TYR A 59 -8.97 7.00 8.00
C TYR A 59 -8.08 8.23 7.95
N THR A 60 -8.70 9.40 8.09
CA THR A 60 -8.02 10.61 8.53
C THR A 60 -8.10 10.74 10.04
N PHE A 61 -7.06 11.25 10.66
CA PHE A 61 -6.95 11.45 12.10
C PHE A 61 -6.38 12.84 12.39
N ASP A 62 -7.00 13.56 13.30
CA ASP A 62 -6.50 14.84 13.81
C ASP A 62 -5.62 14.58 15.04
N PRO A 63 -4.28 14.72 14.93
CA PRO A 63 -3.38 14.47 16.05
C PRO A 63 -3.42 15.55 17.11
N GLU A 64 -3.89 16.77 16.81
CA GLU A 64 -4.03 17.84 17.81
C GLU A 64 -5.27 17.62 18.67
N ALA A 65 -6.40 17.35 18.03
CA ALA A 65 -7.65 17.04 18.72
C ALA A 65 -7.70 15.60 19.26
N ASN A 66 -6.75 14.76 18.91
CA ASN A 66 -6.71 13.33 19.20
C ASN A 66 -8.02 12.63 18.80
N LYS A 67 -8.43 12.83 17.54
CA LYS A 67 -9.74 12.37 17.06
C LYS A 67 -9.62 11.71 15.69
N LEU A 68 -10.22 10.50 15.58
CA LEU A 68 -10.45 9.85 14.31
C LEU A 68 -11.58 10.60 13.57
N LEU A 69 -11.36 10.90 12.29
CA LEU A 69 -12.28 11.69 11.46
C LEU A 69 -12.93 10.82 10.38
N ASP A 70 -12.64 11.12 9.11
CA ASP A 70 -13.34 10.54 7.97
C ASP A 70 -12.75 9.18 7.58
N LEU A 71 -13.65 8.24 7.23
CA LEU A 71 -13.28 7.03 6.53
C LEU A 71 -12.86 7.38 5.10
N VAL A 72 -11.64 7.02 4.73
CA VAL A 72 -11.10 7.22 3.37
C VAL A 72 -11.42 6.05 2.47
N TYR A 73 -11.16 4.83 2.99
CA TYR A 73 -11.45 3.59 2.26
C TYR A 73 -11.50 2.40 3.20
N GLU A 74 -12.40 1.46 2.90
CA GLU A 74 -12.51 0.16 3.55
C GLU A 74 -12.75 -0.95 2.52
N ASN A 75 -12.47 -2.18 2.92
CA ASN A 75 -12.82 -3.38 2.18
C ASN A 75 -13.53 -4.35 3.12
N ASP A 76 -14.60 -5.01 2.63
CA ASP A 76 -15.41 -5.90 3.46
C ASP A 76 -14.77 -7.28 3.67
N GLU A 77 -13.85 -7.67 2.79
CA GLU A 77 -13.27 -9.01 2.79
C GLU A 77 -11.88 -9.06 3.42
N VAL A 78 -11.06 -8.02 3.24
CA VAL A 78 -9.65 -8.00 3.64
C VAL A 78 -9.24 -6.67 4.26
N ASP A 79 -8.12 -6.68 4.98
CA ASP A 79 -7.48 -5.47 5.49
C ASP A 79 -6.96 -4.60 4.35
N VAL A 80 -7.07 -3.29 4.48
CA VAL A 80 -6.50 -2.34 3.53
C VAL A 80 -5.03 -2.12 3.84
N GLY A 81 -4.16 -2.64 2.98
CA GLY A 81 -2.72 -2.76 3.23
C GLY A 81 -1.93 -1.46 3.14
N GLY A 82 -2.43 -0.44 2.43
CA GLY A 82 -1.66 0.79 2.33
C GLY A 82 -2.25 1.89 1.45
N LEU A 83 -1.64 3.06 1.56
CA LEU A 83 -2.04 4.29 0.89
C LEU A 83 -1.03 4.63 -0.22
N MET A 84 -1.52 4.98 -1.39
CA MET A 84 -0.73 5.49 -2.50
C MET A 84 -0.87 7.01 -2.59
N HIS A 85 0.20 7.70 -2.94
CA HIS A 85 0.19 9.16 -3.04
C HIS A 85 1.15 9.67 -4.13
N SER A 86 0.88 10.86 -4.62
CA SER A 86 1.75 11.63 -5.52
C SER A 86 2.41 12.77 -4.74
N LYS A 87 3.74 12.74 -4.65
CA LYS A 87 4.52 13.81 -4.01
C LYS A 87 4.47 15.09 -4.82
N LYS A 88 4.52 15.00 -6.15
CA LYS A 88 4.47 16.13 -7.07
C LYS A 88 3.13 16.85 -6.99
N ARG A 89 2.03 16.11 -7.08
CA ARG A 89 0.67 16.67 -7.07
C ARG A 89 0.12 16.92 -5.67
N LYS A 90 0.81 16.41 -4.64
CA LYS A 90 0.43 16.54 -3.22
C LYS A 90 -0.98 16.02 -2.94
N ILE A 91 -1.29 14.84 -3.46
CA ILE A 91 -2.58 14.17 -3.27
C ILE A 91 -2.39 12.69 -2.91
N VAL A 92 -3.39 12.14 -2.25
CA VAL A 92 -3.58 10.70 -2.13
C VAL A 92 -4.19 10.20 -3.43
N THR A 93 -3.60 9.17 -4.03
CA THR A 93 -3.96 8.68 -5.35
C THR A 93 -4.74 7.38 -5.33
N GLY A 94 -4.73 6.67 -4.21
CA GLY A 94 -5.46 5.42 -4.05
C GLY A 94 -5.00 4.60 -2.85
N VAL A 95 -5.49 3.38 -2.80
CA VAL A 95 -5.13 2.37 -1.79
C VAL A 95 -4.81 1.05 -2.48
N HIS A 96 -4.11 0.18 -1.77
CA HIS A 96 -3.92 -1.21 -2.17
C HIS A 96 -4.28 -2.16 -1.02
N TYR A 97 -4.72 -3.34 -1.39
CA TYR A 97 -5.03 -4.43 -0.48
C TYR A 97 -4.74 -5.77 -1.19
N THR A 98 -4.71 -6.87 -0.44
CA THR A 98 -4.36 -8.18 -1.00
C THR A 98 -5.50 -9.17 -0.79
N THR A 99 -5.97 -9.75 -1.90
CA THR A 99 -6.82 -10.93 -1.93
C THR A 99 -5.95 -12.14 -2.31
N ASP A 100 -6.21 -12.82 -3.41
CA ASP A 100 -5.30 -13.76 -4.05
C ASP A 100 -4.10 -13.05 -4.70
N LYS A 101 -4.31 -11.79 -5.12
CA LYS A 101 -3.31 -10.87 -5.67
C LYS A 101 -3.48 -9.50 -5.07
N THR A 102 -2.46 -8.65 -5.27
CA THR A 102 -2.57 -7.23 -4.90
C THR A 102 -3.58 -6.53 -5.79
N GLN A 103 -4.57 -5.94 -5.16
CA GLN A 103 -5.62 -5.13 -5.77
C GLN A 103 -5.35 -3.66 -5.49
N TYR A 104 -5.81 -2.79 -6.40
CA TYR A 104 -5.63 -1.36 -6.31
C TYR A 104 -6.96 -0.64 -6.51
N HIS A 105 -7.27 0.29 -5.64
CA HIS A 105 -8.40 1.21 -5.82
C HIS A 105 -7.87 2.63 -5.96
N TYR A 106 -8.10 3.24 -7.13
CA TYR A 106 -7.60 4.56 -7.46
C TYR A 106 -8.64 5.64 -7.19
N PHE A 107 -8.24 6.69 -6.49
CA PHE A 107 -9.01 7.93 -6.33
C PHE A 107 -8.74 8.92 -7.47
N ASP A 108 -7.71 8.66 -8.26
CA ASP A 108 -7.10 9.55 -9.22
C ASP A 108 -6.97 8.86 -10.59
N GLU A 109 -7.51 9.51 -11.61
CA GLU A 109 -7.56 9.00 -12.97
C GLU A 109 -6.17 8.88 -13.64
N GLU A 110 -5.24 9.78 -13.32
CA GLU A 110 -3.90 9.75 -13.88
C GLU A 110 -3.11 8.52 -13.40
N SER A 111 -3.22 8.21 -12.11
CA SER A 111 -2.57 7.04 -11.52
C SER A 111 -3.20 5.73 -12.02
N ARG A 112 -4.53 5.72 -12.21
CA ARG A 112 -5.23 4.58 -12.82
C ARG A 112 -4.74 4.33 -14.25
N LYS A 113 -4.65 5.38 -15.10
CA LYS A 113 -4.15 5.26 -16.47
C LYS A 113 -2.69 4.80 -16.55
N LEU A 114 -1.84 5.27 -15.64
CA LEU A 114 -0.47 4.78 -15.56
C LEU A 114 -0.44 3.28 -15.31
N ARG A 115 -1.24 2.80 -14.37
CA ARG A 115 -1.36 1.37 -14.06
C ARG A 115 -1.81 0.57 -15.28
N GLU A 116 -2.89 0.99 -15.92
CA GLU A 116 -3.44 0.34 -17.13
C GLU A 116 -2.41 0.29 -18.27
N ALA A 117 -1.67 1.37 -18.48
CA ALA A 117 -0.62 1.41 -19.48
C ALA A 117 0.51 0.41 -19.19
N LEU A 118 0.91 0.29 -17.91
CA LEU A 118 1.93 -0.67 -17.51
C LEU A 118 1.44 -2.12 -17.61
N GLU A 119 0.21 -2.41 -17.21
CA GLU A 119 -0.38 -3.74 -17.34
C GLU A 119 -0.51 -4.20 -18.79
N ALA A 120 -0.77 -3.27 -19.70
CA ALA A 120 -0.85 -3.57 -21.12
C ALA A 120 0.48 -4.08 -21.73
N PHE A 121 1.64 -3.71 -21.15
CA PHE A 121 2.93 -4.26 -21.54
C PHE A 121 3.15 -5.69 -21.04
N PHE A 122 2.46 -6.11 -19.98
CA PHE A 122 2.75 -7.36 -19.27
C PHE A 122 1.47 -8.17 -18.98
N PRO A 123 0.74 -8.60 -20.03
CA PRO A 123 -0.49 -9.37 -19.82
C PRO A 123 -0.23 -10.62 -18.99
N GLY A 124 -1.07 -10.84 -17.97
CA GLY A 124 -0.99 -11.98 -17.06
C GLY A 124 0.05 -11.89 -15.95
N HIS A 125 0.81 -10.81 -15.88
CA HIS A 125 1.76 -10.56 -14.79
C HIS A 125 1.25 -9.50 -13.83
N GLU A 126 1.76 -9.53 -12.63
CA GLU A 126 1.63 -8.45 -11.67
C GLU A 126 2.68 -7.37 -11.96
N VAL A 127 2.26 -6.12 -11.80
CA VAL A 127 3.09 -4.94 -12.06
C VAL A 127 3.04 -4.03 -10.84
N SER A 128 4.16 -3.46 -10.46
CA SER A 128 4.22 -2.44 -9.40
C SER A 128 5.24 -1.37 -9.75
N VAL A 129 4.87 -0.13 -9.57
CA VAL A 129 5.83 0.99 -9.58
C VAL A 129 6.54 1.00 -8.25
N THR A 130 7.85 0.77 -8.25
CA THR A 130 8.66 0.69 -7.03
C THR A 130 9.31 2.02 -6.68
N ASP A 131 9.55 2.87 -7.67
CA ASP A 131 10.12 4.19 -7.49
C ASP A 131 9.79 5.11 -8.67
N MET A 132 9.81 6.43 -8.45
CA MET A 132 9.57 7.46 -9.44
C MET A 132 10.56 8.63 -9.26
N ASP A 133 10.84 9.33 -10.37
CA ASP A 133 11.52 10.63 -10.29
C ASP A 133 10.57 11.71 -9.72
N ASP A 134 11.14 12.85 -9.31
CA ASP A 134 10.38 13.95 -8.68
C ASP A 134 9.31 14.53 -9.63
N GLU A 135 9.50 14.41 -10.94
CA GLU A 135 8.56 14.84 -11.96
C GLU A 135 7.49 13.78 -12.27
N GLU A 136 7.56 12.60 -11.67
CA GLU A 136 6.67 11.45 -11.88
C GLU A 136 6.54 11.07 -13.38
N GLN A 137 7.59 11.32 -14.16
CA GLN A 137 7.66 11.00 -15.59
C GLN A 137 8.45 9.72 -15.87
N ARG A 138 9.34 9.34 -14.98
CA ARG A 138 10.18 8.15 -15.11
C ARG A 138 10.01 7.29 -13.89
N CYS A 139 9.82 5.99 -14.08
CA CYS A 139 9.66 5.09 -12.97
C CYS A 139 10.41 3.77 -13.15
N ILE A 140 10.67 3.14 -12.03
CA ILE A 140 11.13 1.76 -11.96
C ILE A 140 9.91 0.88 -11.74
N VAL A 141 9.75 -0.08 -12.62
CA VAL A 141 8.61 -1.00 -12.63
C VAL A 141 9.11 -2.40 -12.28
N ARG A 142 8.50 -3.01 -11.29
CA ARG A 142 8.69 -4.41 -10.93
C ARG A 142 7.58 -5.21 -11.58
N VAL A 143 7.96 -6.28 -12.28
CA VAL A 143 7.02 -7.21 -12.93
C VAL A 143 7.31 -8.61 -12.41
N TRP A 144 6.27 -9.38 -12.06
CA TRP A 144 6.42 -10.75 -11.57
C TRP A 144 5.14 -11.56 -11.84
N GLY A 145 5.17 -12.83 -11.53
CA GLY A 145 4.02 -13.72 -11.63
C GLY A 145 4.27 -15.00 -10.83
N ASP A 146 3.30 -15.88 -10.85
CA ASP A 146 3.35 -17.16 -10.14
C ASP A 146 4.47 -18.09 -10.66
N ARG A 147 4.81 -17.98 -11.93
CA ARG A 147 5.84 -18.82 -12.58
C ARG A 147 7.17 -18.11 -12.76
N THR A 148 7.27 -16.84 -12.39
CA THR A 148 8.51 -16.07 -12.54
C THR A 148 8.71 -15.11 -11.38
N ARG A 149 9.94 -15.01 -10.89
CA ARG A 149 10.31 -13.92 -10.00
C ARG A 149 10.41 -12.58 -10.71
N GLY A 150 10.36 -12.61 -12.06
CA GLY A 150 10.24 -11.49 -12.98
C GLY A 150 11.46 -10.59 -13.05
N ALA A 151 11.24 -9.33 -13.38
CA ALA A 151 12.30 -8.38 -13.71
C ALA A 151 11.95 -6.97 -13.28
N TYR A 152 12.98 -6.10 -13.29
CA TYR A 152 12.84 -4.66 -13.18
C TYR A 152 12.95 -4.02 -14.55
N TYR A 153 12.14 -2.98 -14.76
CA TYR A 153 12.10 -2.17 -15.97
C TYR A 153 12.19 -0.70 -15.64
N PHE A 154 12.81 0.05 -16.51
CA PHE A 154 12.72 1.51 -16.52
C PHE A 154 11.61 1.87 -17.52
N TYR A 155 10.70 2.72 -17.11
CA TYR A 155 9.61 3.22 -17.95
C TYR A 155 9.64 4.75 -18.00
N ASP A 156 9.64 5.29 -19.20
CA ASP A 156 9.53 6.73 -19.48
C ASP A 156 8.13 7.01 -20.04
N ARG A 157 7.32 7.72 -19.27
CA ARG A 157 5.93 8.06 -19.59
C ARG A 157 5.84 9.02 -20.79
N THR A 158 6.84 9.91 -20.96
CA THR A 158 6.85 10.92 -22.01
C THR A 158 6.97 10.29 -23.39
N SER A 159 7.86 9.32 -23.51
CA SER A 159 8.12 8.60 -24.77
C SER A 159 7.36 7.28 -24.85
N ASN A 160 6.66 6.87 -23.81
CA ASN A 160 6.05 5.54 -23.67
C ASN A 160 7.08 4.41 -23.87
N ALA A 161 8.33 4.63 -23.49
CA ALA A 161 9.42 3.70 -23.71
C ALA A 161 9.67 2.84 -22.46
N LEU A 162 9.73 1.53 -22.66
CA LEU A 162 10.01 0.55 -21.63
C LEU A 162 11.35 -0.14 -21.92
N LYS A 163 12.24 -0.18 -20.93
CA LYS A 163 13.55 -0.83 -21.02
C LYS A 163 13.75 -1.78 -19.86
N LYS A 164 14.00 -3.05 -20.14
CA LYS A 164 14.39 -4.03 -19.12
C LYS A 164 15.74 -3.65 -18.52
N LEU A 165 15.82 -3.67 -17.19
CA LEU A 165 17.04 -3.40 -16.43
C LEU A 165 17.73 -4.67 -15.98
N ALA A 166 16.99 -5.55 -15.30
CA ALA A 166 17.54 -6.77 -14.75
C ALA A 166 16.45 -7.82 -14.47
N ASP A 167 16.81 -9.08 -14.59
CA ASP A 167 16.03 -10.18 -14.04
C ASP A 167 16.33 -10.35 -12.55
N VAL A 168 15.31 -10.71 -11.75
CA VAL A 168 15.48 -10.95 -10.31
C VAL A 168 16.18 -12.27 -10.06
N SER A 169 15.89 -13.29 -10.86
CA SER A 169 16.45 -14.63 -10.71
C SER A 169 16.64 -15.28 -12.09
N PRO A 170 17.66 -14.85 -12.86
CA PRO A 170 17.86 -15.30 -14.26
C PRO A 170 18.16 -16.80 -14.39
N TRP A 171 18.48 -17.47 -13.30
CA TRP A 171 18.71 -18.93 -13.25
C TRP A 171 17.44 -19.76 -13.07
N LEU A 172 16.28 -19.13 -12.76
CA LEU A 172 14.97 -19.78 -12.69
C LEU A 172 14.24 -19.59 -14.01
N LYS A 173 13.80 -20.68 -14.60
CA LYS A 173 13.05 -20.65 -15.86
C LYS A 173 11.57 -20.84 -15.61
N GLU A 174 10.72 -20.12 -16.30
CA GLU A 174 9.27 -20.23 -16.19
C GLU A 174 8.75 -21.62 -16.52
N GLU A 175 9.41 -22.33 -17.45
CA GLU A 175 9.06 -23.70 -17.86
C GLU A 175 9.22 -24.72 -16.72
N ASP A 176 10.10 -24.42 -15.74
CA ASP A 176 10.35 -25.26 -14.59
C ASP A 176 9.39 -24.95 -13.41
N MET A 177 8.56 -23.90 -13.52
CA MET A 177 7.65 -23.43 -12.47
C MET A 177 6.21 -23.83 -12.77
N SER A 178 5.46 -24.12 -11.69
CA SER A 178 4.03 -24.43 -11.79
C SER A 178 3.18 -23.17 -11.56
N PRO A 179 2.02 -23.06 -12.22
CA PRO A 179 1.08 -22.00 -11.91
C PRO A 179 0.51 -22.17 -10.49
N MET A 180 0.23 -21.04 -9.84
CA MET A 180 -0.48 -21.02 -8.57
C MET A 180 -1.97 -20.80 -8.82
N THR A 181 -2.79 -21.63 -8.19
CA THR A 181 -4.25 -21.48 -8.25
C THR A 181 -4.77 -21.25 -6.84
N PRO A 182 -5.43 -20.15 -6.56
CA PRO A 182 -6.05 -19.92 -5.26
C PRO A 182 -7.16 -20.95 -5.04
N ILE A 183 -7.26 -21.44 -3.81
CA ILE A 183 -8.33 -22.34 -3.39
C ILE A 183 -9.05 -21.74 -2.20
N THR A 184 -10.35 -22.02 -2.12
CA THR A 184 -11.17 -21.60 -0.99
C THR A 184 -11.74 -22.82 -0.31
N TYR A 185 -11.68 -22.86 1.02
CA TYR A 185 -12.27 -23.95 1.79
C TYR A 185 -12.88 -23.45 3.10
N ARG A 186 -13.75 -24.26 3.69
CA ARG A 186 -14.31 -23.97 5.02
C ARG A 186 -13.49 -24.63 6.11
N SER A 187 -13.04 -23.84 7.07
CA SER A 187 -12.40 -24.32 8.29
C SER A 187 -13.39 -25.01 9.24
N ARG A 188 -12.89 -25.64 10.31
CA ARG A 188 -13.74 -26.37 11.28
C ARG A 188 -14.72 -25.47 12.04
N ASP A 189 -14.37 -24.20 12.23
CA ASP A 189 -15.20 -23.18 12.88
C ASP A 189 -16.17 -22.49 11.90
N GLY A 190 -16.18 -22.92 10.62
CA GLY A 190 -17.08 -22.43 9.59
C GLY A 190 -16.62 -21.19 8.85
N LEU A 191 -15.43 -20.67 9.15
CA LEU A 191 -14.85 -19.56 8.41
C LEU A 191 -14.45 -19.98 7.00
N THR A 192 -14.57 -19.08 6.06
CA THR A 192 -14.03 -19.21 4.71
C THR A 192 -12.57 -18.77 4.71
N ILE A 193 -11.71 -19.65 4.24
CA ILE A 193 -10.26 -19.43 4.14
C ILE A 193 -9.85 -19.51 2.68
#